data_509eab994c0817fb87377a0fffa1d98c
#
_entry.id   509eab994c0817fb87377a0fffa1d98c
#
_cell.length_a   1.000
_cell.length_b   1.000
_cell.length_c   1.000
_cell.angle_alpha   90.00
_cell.angle_beta   90.00
_cell.angle_gamma   90.00
#
_symmetry.space_group_name_H-M   'P 1'
#
loop_
_entity.id
_entity.type
_entity.pdbx_description
1 polymer ?
#
loop_
_entity_poly.entity_id
_entity_poly.type
_entity_poly.pdbx_seq_one_letter_code
_entity_poly.pdbx_strand_id
1 'polypeptide(L)'
;MLQAGNANQSSMLILQETCTDASGSLVVYAPVDIPAMHVVMNGGDSAYVALLPSGFAIVPDGQGNVSNAAAASGSPRIVDGGSLLTVAFQILVNSLPTAKLTVESVETVNNLISCTVQKIKAALQCES
;
A
#
# COMPACT_ATOMS: atom_id res chain seq x y z
N MET A 1 11.58 9.19 4.71
CA MET A 1 10.87 10.00 3.72
C MET A 1 11.61 9.96 2.40
N LEU A 2 10.94 9.57 1.34
CA LEU A 2 11.52 9.49 -0.01
C LEU A 2 11.08 10.71 -0.83
N GLN A 3 12.02 11.34 -1.50
CA GLN A 3 11.72 12.45 -2.39
C GLN A 3 11.50 11.92 -3.81
N ALA A 4 10.30 12.09 -4.33
CA ALA A 4 10.00 11.83 -5.73
C ALA A 4 10.02 13.15 -6.48
N GLY A 5 10.97 13.33 -7.36
CA GLY A 5 11.09 14.55 -8.15
C GLY A 5 11.36 14.28 -9.61
N ASN A 6 10.61 14.93 -10.46
CA ASN A 6 10.93 15.10 -11.86
C ASN A 6 11.25 16.59 -12.07
N ALA A 7 12.24 16.93 -12.89
CA ALA A 7 12.84 18.27 -12.99
C ALA A 7 11.85 19.41 -13.36
N ASN A 8 10.61 19.08 -13.73
CA ASN A 8 9.57 20.03 -14.13
C ASN A 8 8.29 19.98 -13.27
N GLN A 9 8.30 19.23 -12.17
CA GLN A 9 7.16 19.16 -11.26
C GLN A 9 7.53 19.71 -9.89
N SER A 10 6.54 20.32 -9.22
CA SER A 10 6.67 20.65 -7.80
C SER A 10 7.17 19.43 -7.04
N SER A 11 8.21 19.60 -6.25
CA SER A 11 8.81 18.53 -5.48
C SER A 11 7.78 17.93 -4.53
N MET A 12 7.51 16.65 -4.69
CA MET A 12 6.62 15.87 -3.83
C MET A 12 7.45 15.03 -2.87
N LEU A 13 6.95 14.90 -1.67
CA LEU A 13 7.47 13.95 -0.69
C LEU A 13 6.52 12.77 -0.59
N ILE A 14 7.06 11.62 -0.30
CA ILE A 14 6.25 10.44 0.03
C ILE A 14 6.42 10.18 1.52
N LEU A 15 5.33 10.35 2.26
CA LEU A 15 5.24 9.86 3.63
C LEU A 15 5.01 8.36 3.59
N GLN A 16 5.75 7.62 4.38
CA GLN A 16 5.61 6.18 4.46
C GLN A 16 5.68 5.72 5.90
N GLU A 17 4.78 4.85 6.28
CA GLU A 17 4.78 4.17 7.57
C GLU A 17 4.66 2.67 7.33
N THR A 18 5.46 1.90 8.05
CA THR A 18 5.45 0.45 7.98
C THR A 18 5.29 -0.12 9.38
N CYS A 19 4.37 -1.04 9.54
CA CYS A 19 4.09 -1.70 10.81
C CYS A 19 4.02 -3.20 10.58
N THR A 20 4.63 -3.97 11.47
CA THR A 20 4.58 -5.44 11.44
C THR A 20 4.34 -5.95 12.85
N ASP A 21 3.38 -6.83 12.99
CA ASP A 21 3.08 -7.53 14.24
C ASP A 21 2.64 -8.97 13.95
N ALA A 22 2.15 -9.67 14.97
CA ALA A 22 1.71 -11.06 14.83
C ALA A 22 0.51 -11.22 13.89
N SER A 23 -0.28 -10.16 13.67
CA SER A 23 -1.45 -10.20 12.78
C SER A 23 -1.11 -9.96 11.32
N GLY A 24 0.08 -9.41 11.02
CA GLY A 24 0.53 -9.15 9.66
C GLY A 24 1.40 -7.91 9.53
N SER A 25 1.54 -7.47 8.31
CA SER A 25 2.32 -6.28 7.96
C SER A 25 1.46 -5.29 7.18
N LEU A 26 1.68 -4.02 7.44
CA LEU A 26 1.01 -2.93 6.77
C LEU A 26 2.04 -1.91 6.31
N VAL A 27 2.01 -1.56 5.04
CA VAL A 27 2.79 -0.46 4.46
C VAL A 27 1.80 0.56 3.93
N VAL A 28 1.85 1.77 4.44
CA VAL A 28 0.99 2.88 4.01
C VAL A 28 1.88 4.02 3.55
N TYR A 29 1.54 4.61 2.44
CA TYR A 29 2.25 5.77 1.93
C TYR A 29 1.30 6.78 1.32
N ALA A 30 1.70 8.04 1.33
CA ALA A 30 0.93 9.12 0.73
C ALA A 30 1.88 10.15 0.14
N PRO A 31 1.67 10.57 -1.10
CA PRO A 31 2.38 11.71 -1.65
C PRO A 31 1.91 12.99 -0.96
N VAL A 32 2.85 13.87 -0.62
CA VAL A 32 2.59 15.14 0.05
C VAL A 32 3.38 16.23 -0.64
N ASP A 33 2.71 17.35 -0.87
CA ASP A 33 3.33 18.55 -1.40
C ASP A 33 4.24 19.21 -0.34
N ILE A 34 5.44 19.61 -0.73
CA ILE A 34 6.41 20.23 0.19
C ILE A 34 5.87 21.50 0.83
N PRO A 35 5.26 22.45 0.08
CA PRO A 35 4.65 23.63 0.70
C PRO A 35 3.59 23.29 1.75
N ALA A 36 2.75 22.27 1.48
CA ALA A 36 1.75 21.81 2.43
C ALA A 36 2.37 21.26 3.72
N MET A 37 3.47 20.52 3.60
CA MET A 37 4.23 20.06 4.77
C MET A 37 4.77 21.21 5.60
N HIS A 38 5.32 22.23 4.97
CA HIS A 38 5.81 23.42 5.67
C HIS A 38 4.71 24.13 6.45
N VAL A 39 3.52 24.25 5.87
CA VAL A 39 2.36 24.85 6.56
C VAL A 39 2.05 24.10 7.85
N VAL A 40 1.97 22.76 7.79
CA VAL A 40 1.67 21.93 8.95
C VAL A 40 2.80 21.98 9.99
N MET A 41 4.04 21.90 9.56
CA MET A 41 5.21 21.93 10.46
C MET A 41 5.35 23.27 11.18
N ASN A 42 4.87 24.37 10.58
CA ASN A 42 4.86 25.70 11.19
C ASN A 42 3.59 25.98 12.00
N GLY A 43 2.79 24.98 12.29
CA GLY A 43 1.59 25.12 13.10
C GLY A 43 0.33 25.55 12.34
N GLY A 44 0.36 25.49 11.01
CA GLY A 44 -0.80 25.77 10.18
C GLY A 44 -1.87 24.66 10.27
N ASP A 45 -3.06 24.98 9.79
CA ASP A 45 -4.20 24.06 9.83
C ASP A 45 -4.01 22.89 8.84
N SER A 46 -3.93 21.69 9.38
CA SER A 46 -3.80 20.46 8.58
C SER A 46 -5.06 20.13 7.78
N ALA A 47 -6.19 20.77 8.06
CA ALA A 47 -7.44 20.54 7.32
C ALA A 47 -7.33 20.94 5.83
N TYR A 48 -6.39 21.82 5.50
CA TYR A 48 -6.13 22.24 4.12
C TYR A 48 -5.15 21.32 3.37
N VAL A 49 -4.64 20.29 4.02
CA VAL A 49 -3.70 19.34 3.40
C VAL A 49 -4.46 18.05 3.09
N ALA A 50 -4.58 17.73 1.80
CA ALA A 50 -5.18 16.48 1.38
C ALA A 50 -4.16 15.35 1.52
N LEU A 51 -4.52 14.31 2.26
CA LEU A 51 -3.76 13.07 2.36
C LEU A 51 -4.59 11.94 1.74
N LEU A 52 -4.05 11.34 0.69
CA LEU A 52 -4.67 10.20 0.01
C LEU A 52 -3.77 8.98 0.16
N PRO A 53 -3.89 8.25 1.27
CA PRO A 53 -3.02 7.11 1.49
C PRO A 53 -3.33 5.95 0.56
N SER A 54 -2.27 5.34 0.07
CA SER A 54 -2.27 4.06 -0.62
C SER A 54 -1.48 3.07 0.22
N GLY A 55 -1.63 1.79 -0.02
CA GLY A 55 -0.86 0.86 0.77
C GLY A 55 -1.04 -0.60 0.42
N PHE A 56 -0.31 -1.39 1.18
CA PHE A 56 -0.27 -2.84 1.08
C PHE A 56 -0.52 -3.43 2.46
N ALA A 57 -1.43 -4.39 2.54
CA ALA A 57 -1.64 -5.18 3.74
C ALA A 57 -1.30 -6.63 3.44
N ILE A 58 -0.47 -7.23 4.27
CA ILE A 58 -0.05 -8.62 4.15
C ILE A 58 -0.46 -9.33 5.42
N VAL A 59 -1.37 -10.27 5.31
CA VAL A 59 -1.84 -11.05 6.46
C VAL A 59 -1.63 -12.54 6.19
N PRO A 60 -1.36 -13.35 7.23
CA PRO A 60 -1.33 -14.81 7.08
C PRO A 60 -2.67 -15.31 6.58
N ASP A 61 -2.67 -16.25 5.65
CA ASP A 61 -3.92 -16.81 5.09
C ASP A 61 -4.63 -17.80 6.02
N GLY A 62 -4.06 -18.09 7.15
CA GLY A 62 -4.63 -19.01 8.15
C GLY A 62 -4.53 -20.49 7.79
N GLN A 63 -3.89 -20.83 6.67
CA GLN A 63 -3.75 -22.19 6.20
C GLN A 63 -2.44 -22.87 6.65
N GLY A 64 -1.80 -22.35 7.66
CA GLY A 64 -0.66 -23.00 8.30
C GLY A 64 -1.09 -24.32 8.93
N ASN A 65 -1.01 -25.39 8.16
CA ASN A 65 -1.25 -26.74 8.69
C ASN A 65 -0.09 -27.14 9.61
N VAL A 66 -0.41 -27.31 10.88
CA VAL A 66 0.45 -28.13 11.74
C VAL A 66 0.38 -29.54 11.17
N SER A 67 1.38 -29.95 10.42
CA SER A 67 1.39 -31.32 9.91
C SER A 67 1.55 -32.27 11.08
N ASN A 68 0.63 -33.21 11.22
CA ASN A 68 0.67 -34.23 12.24
C ASN A 68 1.95 -35.10 12.19
N ALA A 69 2.65 -35.10 11.05
CA ALA A 69 3.93 -35.76 10.90
C ALA A 69 5.05 -35.13 11.77
N ALA A 70 4.90 -33.86 12.15
CA ALA A 70 5.85 -33.21 13.06
C ALA A 70 5.60 -33.55 14.53
N ALA A 71 4.42 -34.05 14.88
CA ALA A 71 4.10 -34.47 16.24
C ALA A 71 4.89 -35.72 16.67
N ALA A 72 5.33 -36.55 15.71
CA ALA A 72 6.14 -37.71 15.98
C ALA A 72 7.60 -37.39 16.37
N SER A 73 8.09 -36.21 16.04
CA SER A 73 9.45 -35.74 16.38
C SER A 73 9.50 -34.74 17.54
N GLY A 74 8.36 -34.45 18.17
CA GLY A 74 8.29 -33.61 19.37
C GLY A 74 8.40 -32.09 19.12
N SER A 75 8.55 -31.64 17.88
CA SER A 75 8.60 -30.21 17.51
C SER A 75 7.48 -29.89 16.52
N PRO A 76 6.52 -29.03 16.88
CA PRO A 76 5.54 -28.57 15.91
C PRO A 76 6.26 -27.76 14.83
N ARG A 77 6.38 -28.32 13.65
CA ARG A 77 6.77 -27.55 12.46
C ARG A 77 5.52 -26.85 11.93
N ILE A 78 5.54 -25.54 12.03
CA ILE A 78 4.63 -24.71 11.26
C ILE A 78 5.11 -24.83 9.81
N VAL A 79 4.35 -25.53 9.00
CA VAL A 79 4.55 -25.47 7.55
C VAL A 79 4.14 -24.06 7.13
N ASP A 80 5.05 -23.34 6.48
CA ASP A 80 4.81 -21.98 6.01
C ASP A 80 3.49 -21.91 5.23
N GLY A 81 2.47 -21.34 5.86
CA GLY A 81 1.24 -21.00 5.18
C GLY A 81 1.48 -19.83 4.24
N GLY A 82 0.62 -19.67 3.27
CA GLY A 82 0.63 -18.53 2.39
C GLY A 82 0.26 -17.23 3.10
N SER A 83 0.34 -16.17 2.38
CA SER A 83 -0.08 -14.84 2.83
C SER A 83 -1.09 -14.26 1.85
N LEU A 84 -2.02 -13.48 2.37
CA LEU A 84 -2.95 -12.70 1.57
C LEU A 84 -2.44 -11.27 1.46
N LEU A 85 -2.19 -10.83 0.24
CA LEU A 85 -1.78 -9.46 -0.06
C LEU A 85 -3.00 -8.66 -0.52
N THR A 86 -3.27 -7.56 0.16
CA THR A 86 -4.26 -6.57 -0.26
C THR A 86 -3.55 -5.31 -0.72
N VAL A 87 -3.92 -4.81 -1.87
CA VAL A 87 -3.39 -3.58 -2.46
C VAL A 87 -4.50 -2.55 -2.55
N ALA A 88 -4.25 -1.35 -2.05
CA ALA A 88 -5.21 -0.26 -2.08
C ALA A 88 -4.55 1.03 -2.58
N PHE A 89 -5.21 1.72 -3.49
CA PHE A 89 -4.79 3.02 -3.99
C PHE A 89 -5.90 4.05 -3.81
N GLN A 90 -5.50 5.27 -3.48
CA GLN A 90 -6.36 6.45 -3.54
C GLN A 90 -5.74 7.47 -4.47
N ILE A 91 -6.50 7.92 -5.44
CA ILE A 91 -6.05 8.89 -6.44
C ILE A 91 -7.09 10.01 -6.52
N LEU A 92 -6.60 11.24 -6.44
CA LEU A 92 -7.46 12.41 -6.69
C LEU A 92 -7.64 12.58 -8.20
N VAL A 93 -8.85 12.31 -8.68
CA VAL A 93 -9.18 12.42 -10.09
C VAL A 93 -9.58 13.86 -10.46
N ASN A 94 -10.26 14.53 -9.54
CA ASN A 94 -10.72 15.90 -9.74
C ASN A 94 -10.90 16.58 -8.37
N SER A 95 -10.51 17.85 -8.28
CA SER A 95 -10.63 18.63 -7.04
C SER A 95 -12.03 19.23 -6.83
N LEU A 96 -12.93 19.12 -7.80
CA LEU A 96 -14.29 19.68 -7.69
C LEU A 96 -15.20 18.71 -6.91
N PRO A 97 -15.91 19.18 -5.87
CA PRO A 97 -16.82 18.30 -5.09
C PRO A 97 -17.98 17.74 -5.90
N THR A 98 -18.33 18.39 -7.02
CA THR A 98 -19.41 17.97 -7.91
C THR A 98 -18.96 17.05 -9.04
N ALA A 99 -17.66 16.78 -9.14
CA ALA A 99 -17.12 15.94 -10.20
C ALA A 99 -17.59 14.49 -10.01
N LYS A 100 -17.95 13.87 -11.13
CA LYS A 100 -18.35 12.47 -11.17
C LYS A 100 -17.18 11.61 -11.65
N LEU A 101 -17.13 10.37 -11.17
CA LEU A 101 -16.19 9.39 -11.68
C LEU A 101 -16.50 9.09 -13.16
N THR A 102 -15.45 9.10 -13.97
CA THR A 102 -15.53 8.70 -15.37
C THR A 102 -15.10 7.25 -15.53
N VAL A 103 -15.57 6.59 -16.59
CA VAL A 103 -15.14 5.23 -16.93
C VAL A 103 -13.62 5.18 -17.10
N GLU A 104 -13.06 6.17 -17.78
CA GLU A 104 -11.61 6.29 -18.00
C GLU A 104 -10.83 6.33 -16.67
N SER A 105 -11.31 7.06 -15.67
CA SER A 105 -10.69 7.12 -14.34
C SER A 105 -10.69 5.76 -13.67
N VAL A 106 -11.80 5.04 -13.75
CA VAL A 106 -11.93 3.69 -13.16
C VAL A 106 -10.99 2.70 -13.86
N GLU A 107 -10.93 2.76 -15.19
CA GLU A 107 -10.01 1.93 -15.97
C GLU A 107 -8.55 2.19 -15.61
N THR A 108 -8.18 3.46 -15.45
CA THR A 108 -6.82 3.84 -15.06
C THR A 108 -6.44 3.22 -13.72
N VAL A 109 -7.31 3.30 -12.72
CA VAL A 109 -7.07 2.71 -11.40
C VAL A 109 -7.00 1.19 -11.48
N ASN A 110 -7.90 0.57 -12.21
CA ASN A 110 -7.91 -0.88 -12.40
C ASN A 110 -6.61 -1.37 -13.08
N ASN A 111 -6.15 -0.67 -14.09
CA ASN A 111 -4.90 -0.98 -14.77
C ASN A 111 -3.70 -0.83 -13.83
N LEU A 112 -3.67 0.22 -13.01
CA LEU A 112 -2.62 0.44 -12.02
C LEU A 112 -2.56 -0.71 -11.01
N ILE A 113 -3.70 -1.13 -10.47
CA ILE A 113 -3.79 -2.24 -9.53
C ILE A 113 -3.32 -3.54 -10.20
N SER A 114 -3.82 -3.84 -11.39
CA SER A 114 -3.48 -5.05 -12.12
C SER A 114 -1.99 -5.13 -12.45
N CYS A 115 -1.40 -4.04 -12.94
CA CYS A 115 0.03 -3.97 -13.23
C CYS A 115 0.87 -4.15 -11.95
N THR A 116 0.45 -3.53 -10.86
CA THR A 116 1.16 -3.64 -9.57
C THR A 116 1.13 -5.07 -9.06
N VAL A 117 -0.02 -5.71 -9.07
CA VAL A 117 -0.18 -7.11 -8.62
C VAL A 117 0.65 -8.05 -9.50
N GLN A 118 0.64 -7.87 -10.82
CA GLN A 118 1.44 -8.68 -11.74
C GLN A 118 2.94 -8.54 -11.49
N LYS A 119 3.41 -7.32 -11.24
CA LYS A 119 4.82 -7.07 -10.92
C LYS A 119 5.22 -7.72 -9.60
N ILE A 120 4.37 -7.67 -8.59
CA ILE A 120 4.61 -8.32 -7.30
C ILE A 120 4.68 -9.85 -7.48
N LYS A 121 3.73 -10.42 -8.20
CA LYS A 121 3.73 -11.86 -8.50
C LYS A 121 4.99 -12.28 -9.23
N ALA A 122 5.40 -11.53 -10.24
CA ALA A 122 6.62 -11.82 -10.99
C ALA A 122 7.87 -11.73 -10.11
N ALA A 123 7.95 -10.73 -9.25
CA ALA A 123 9.09 -10.56 -8.33
C ALA A 123 9.18 -11.69 -7.30
N LEU A 124 8.04 -12.21 -6.85
CA LEU A 124 7.95 -13.31 -5.88
C LEU A 124 7.94 -14.68 -6.57
N GLN A 125 7.99 -14.75 -7.90
CA GLN A 125 7.87 -15.98 -8.68
C GLN A 125 6.60 -16.77 -8.34
N CYS A 126 5.52 -16.06 -8.03
CA CYS A 126 4.23 -16.68 -7.77
C CYS A 126 3.54 -17.04 -9.09
N GLU A 127 3.09 -18.27 -9.22
CA GLU A 127 2.19 -18.65 -10.30
C GLU A 127 0.79 -18.09 -10.00
N SER A 128 0.20 -17.52 -11.02
CA SER A 128 -1.16 -16.99 -10.92
C SER A 128 -2.21 -18.08 -10.98
#